data_fd3bd7fa6681441e180c55af09b9b5fc
#
_entry.id   fd3bd7fa6681441e180c55af09b9b5fc
#
_cell.length_a   1.000
_cell.length_b   1.000
_cell.length_c   1.000
_cell.angle_alpha   90.00
_cell.angle_beta   90.00
_cell.angle_gamma   90.00
#
_symmetry.space_group_name_H-M   'P 1'
#
loop_
_entity.id
_entity.type
_entity.pdbx_description
1 polymer ?
#
loop_
_entity_poly.entity_id
_entity_poly.type
_entity_poly.pdbx_seq_one_letter_code
_entity_poly.pdbx_strand_id
1 'polypeptide(L)'
;MNAIIHIADLDTLKLALRDFAAARDWKPFHTPKNLAMAMIVEAAELVEHFQWATPEESLAPPPEKLAAIRDEVADTLIYLVELADALDIDLIAAARAKIAKNALKYPAP
;
A
#
# COMPACT_ATOMS: atom_id res chain seq x y z
N MET A 1 23.90 5.47 -7.17
CA MET A 1 22.71 5.75 -7.99
C MET A 1 21.46 5.78 -7.10
N ASN A 2 20.58 6.73 -7.31
CA ASN A 2 19.37 6.86 -6.51
C ASN A 2 18.27 5.96 -7.07
N ALA A 3 17.92 4.88 -6.35
CA ALA A 3 16.89 3.92 -6.77
C ALA A 3 15.51 4.57 -6.96
N ILE A 4 15.22 5.68 -6.28
CA ILE A 4 13.93 6.41 -6.38
C ILE A 4 13.66 6.87 -7.81
N ILE A 5 14.70 7.21 -8.57
CA ILE A 5 14.56 7.70 -9.96
C ILE A 5 13.95 6.64 -10.88
N HIS A 6 14.08 5.36 -10.53
CA HIS A 6 13.67 4.24 -11.38
C HIS A 6 12.35 3.59 -10.94
N ILE A 7 11.60 4.21 -10.05
CA ILE A 7 10.30 3.68 -9.62
C ILE A 7 9.25 3.99 -10.67
N ALA A 8 8.79 2.96 -11.38
CA ALA A 8 7.81 3.08 -12.45
C ALA A 8 6.63 2.12 -12.33
N ASP A 9 6.78 1.05 -11.54
CA ASP A 9 5.79 0.00 -11.35
C ASP A 9 5.98 -0.67 -9.99
N LEU A 10 5.18 -1.68 -9.68
CA LEU A 10 5.28 -2.39 -8.41
C LEU A 10 6.61 -3.11 -8.22
N ASP A 11 7.17 -3.67 -9.28
CA ASP A 11 8.45 -4.38 -9.20
C ASP A 11 9.60 -3.43 -8.89
N THR A 12 9.68 -2.30 -9.56
CA THR A 12 10.71 -1.30 -9.30
C THR A 12 10.51 -0.62 -7.94
N LEU A 13 9.27 -0.42 -7.51
CA LEU A 13 8.98 0.05 -6.15
C LEU A 13 9.49 -0.94 -5.11
N LYS A 14 9.23 -2.24 -5.29
CA LYS A 14 9.71 -3.29 -4.40
C LYS A 14 11.24 -3.25 -4.25
N LEU A 15 11.96 -3.14 -5.37
CA LEU A 15 13.43 -3.07 -5.35
C LEU A 15 13.93 -1.83 -4.63
N ALA A 16 13.30 -0.68 -4.86
CA ALA A 16 13.66 0.56 -4.18
C ALA A 16 13.43 0.46 -2.67
N LEU A 17 12.35 -0.20 -2.25
CA LEU A 17 12.04 -0.40 -0.83
C LEU A 17 13.04 -1.34 -0.16
N ARG A 18 13.50 -2.38 -0.87
CA ARG A 18 14.57 -3.26 -0.37
C ARG A 18 15.83 -2.46 -0.09
N ASP A 19 16.25 -1.62 -1.02
CA ASP A 19 17.46 -0.79 -0.88
C ASP A 19 17.30 0.20 0.28
N PHE A 20 16.13 0.81 0.40
CA PHE A 20 15.83 1.77 1.45
C PHE A 20 15.94 1.12 2.84
N ALA A 21 15.35 -0.06 3.01
CA ALA A 21 15.39 -0.80 4.26
C ALA A 21 16.80 -1.32 4.57
N ALA A 22 17.52 -1.81 3.56
CA ALA A 22 18.89 -2.30 3.73
C ALA A 22 19.82 -1.18 4.20
N ALA A 23 19.71 0.01 3.63
CA ALA A 23 20.52 1.16 3.99
C ALA A 23 20.32 1.59 5.45
N ARG A 24 19.21 1.22 6.08
CA ARG A 24 18.85 1.59 7.45
C ARG A 24 18.88 0.42 8.43
N ASP A 25 19.29 -0.74 7.97
CA ASP A 25 19.29 -1.97 8.78
C ASP A 25 17.91 -2.31 9.36
N TRP A 26 16.86 -2.06 8.58
CA TRP A 26 15.48 -2.31 9.00
C TRP A 26 14.98 -3.72 8.70
N LYS A 27 15.70 -4.45 7.84
CA LYS A 27 15.27 -5.78 7.41
C LYS A 27 14.91 -6.73 8.56
N PRO A 28 15.67 -6.80 9.68
CA PRO A 28 15.32 -7.68 10.79
C PRO A 28 13.96 -7.36 11.42
N PHE A 29 13.47 -6.12 11.26
CA PHE A 29 12.19 -5.68 11.81
C PHE A 29 11.02 -5.86 10.83
N HIS A 30 11.31 -6.13 9.55
CA HIS A 30 10.32 -6.28 8.50
C HIS A 30 9.84 -7.72 8.36
N THR A 31 9.38 -8.31 9.48
CA THR A 31 8.69 -9.60 9.43
C THR A 31 7.28 -9.42 8.90
N PRO A 32 6.66 -10.44 8.30
CA PRO A 32 5.26 -10.35 7.84
C PRO A 32 4.29 -9.86 8.91
N LYS A 33 4.46 -10.32 10.14
CA LYS A 33 3.63 -9.87 11.27
C LYS A 33 3.76 -8.37 11.50
N ASN A 34 5.00 -7.88 11.59
CA ASN A 34 5.26 -6.46 11.84
C ASN A 34 4.78 -5.58 10.68
N LEU A 35 4.99 -6.04 9.45
CA LEU A 35 4.55 -5.30 8.26
C LEU A 35 3.02 -5.23 8.17
N ALA A 36 2.31 -6.32 8.50
CA ALA A 36 0.86 -6.32 8.52
C ALA A 36 0.32 -5.37 9.60
N MET A 37 0.97 -5.37 10.79
CA MET A 37 0.58 -4.48 11.88
C MET A 37 0.85 -3.01 11.55
N ALA A 38 1.98 -2.71 10.91
CA ALA A 38 2.30 -1.36 10.47
C ALA A 38 1.32 -0.89 9.39
N MET A 39 0.98 -1.77 8.46
CA MET A 39 0.03 -1.45 7.39
C MET A 39 -1.35 -1.07 7.95
N ILE A 40 -1.86 -1.79 8.94
CA ILE A 40 -3.19 -1.48 9.50
C ILE A 40 -3.19 -0.14 10.24
N VAL A 41 -2.08 0.24 10.85
CA VAL A 41 -1.94 1.55 11.49
C VAL A 41 -2.08 2.66 10.44
N GLU A 42 -1.37 2.53 9.32
CA GLU A 42 -1.45 3.52 8.24
C GLU A 42 -2.85 3.53 7.60
N ALA A 43 -3.46 2.37 7.42
CA ALA A 43 -4.83 2.26 6.92
C ALA A 43 -5.82 2.93 7.88
N ALA A 44 -5.62 2.79 9.19
CA ALA A 44 -6.46 3.45 10.19
C ALA A 44 -6.29 4.98 10.14
N GLU A 45 -5.07 5.48 9.96
CA GLU A 45 -4.81 6.91 9.78
C GLU A 45 -5.50 7.44 8.51
N LEU A 46 -5.52 6.64 7.46
CA LEU A 46 -6.27 6.98 6.25
C LEU A 46 -7.77 7.12 6.54
N VAL A 47 -8.34 6.19 7.29
CA VAL A 47 -9.76 6.24 7.69
C VAL A 47 -10.08 7.48 8.50
N GLU A 48 -9.15 7.94 9.37
CA GLU A 48 -9.34 9.14 10.20
C GLU A 48 -9.66 10.38 9.36
N HIS A 49 -9.13 10.46 8.14
CA HIS A 49 -9.41 11.59 7.25
C HIS A 49 -10.85 11.61 6.74
N PHE A 50 -11.57 10.50 6.81
CA PHE A 50 -12.91 10.34 6.26
C PHE A 50 -13.98 10.02 7.29
N GLN A 51 -13.60 9.60 8.50
CA GLN A 51 -14.54 9.02 9.46
C GLN A 51 -15.70 9.96 9.84
N TRP A 52 -15.50 11.27 9.77
CA TRP A 52 -16.51 12.27 10.10
C TRP A 52 -17.06 12.98 8.87
N ALA A 53 -16.62 12.60 7.68
CA ALA A 53 -17.08 13.18 6.42
C ALA A 53 -18.33 12.47 5.93
N THR A 54 -19.21 13.24 5.27
CA THR A 54 -20.29 12.63 4.48
C THR A 54 -19.69 12.00 3.21
N PRO A 55 -20.43 11.08 2.55
CA PRO A 55 -19.96 10.56 1.25
C PRO A 55 -19.64 11.67 0.25
N GLU A 56 -20.46 12.71 0.19
CA GLU A 56 -20.25 13.85 -0.72
C GLU A 56 -18.99 14.62 -0.39
N GLU A 57 -18.75 14.90 0.89
CA GLU A 57 -17.54 15.59 1.34
C GLU A 57 -16.28 14.79 1.03
N SER A 58 -16.36 13.46 1.09
CA SER A 58 -15.22 12.58 0.83
C SER A 58 -14.74 12.64 -0.63
N LEU A 59 -15.60 13.09 -1.56
CA LEU A 59 -15.27 13.18 -2.98
C LEU A 59 -14.35 14.34 -3.32
N ALA A 60 -14.32 15.38 -2.47
CA ALA A 60 -13.58 16.62 -2.77
C ALA A 60 -12.89 17.15 -1.50
N PRO A 61 -11.91 16.43 -0.95
CA PRO A 61 -11.19 16.94 0.22
C PRO A 61 -10.41 18.23 -0.11
N PRO A 62 -10.27 19.13 0.86
CA PRO A 62 -9.45 20.35 0.66
C PRO A 62 -8.00 19.97 0.31
N PRO A 63 -7.24 20.88 -0.36
CA PRO A 63 -5.88 20.56 -0.82
C PRO A 63 -4.93 20.05 0.26
N GLU A 64 -4.90 20.65 1.45
CA GLU A 64 -4.04 20.21 2.54
C GLU A 64 -4.46 18.84 3.09
N LYS A 65 -5.75 18.55 3.12
CA LYS A 65 -6.26 17.24 3.53
C LYS A 65 -5.95 16.18 2.47
N LEU A 66 -6.09 16.55 1.19
CA LEU A 66 -5.74 15.65 0.08
C LEU A 66 -4.27 15.28 0.11
N ALA A 67 -3.38 16.23 0.44
CA ALA A 67 -1.95 15.94 0.57
C ALA A 67 -1.67 14.94 1.69
N ALA A 68 -2.34 15.07 2.85
CA ALA A 68 -2.22 14.13 3.95
C ALA A 68 -2.78 12.75 3.57
N ILE A 69 -3.91 12.70 2.88
CA ILE A 69 -4.51 11.45 2.38
C ILE A 69 -3.54 10.76 1.42
N ARG A 70 -2.91 11.51 0.53
CA ARG A 70 -1.94 10.97 -0.43
C ARG A 70 -0.78 10.28 0.29
N ASP A 71 -0.26 10.89 1.36
CA ASP A 71 0.81 10.31 2.15
C ASP A 71 0.38 8.99 2.81
N GLU A 72 -0.83 8.93 3.37
CA GLU A 72 -1.35 7.72 4.01
C GLU A 72 -1.61 6.62 3.00
N VAL A 73 -2.12 6.96 1.81
CA VAL A 73 -2.28 6.01 0.70
C VAL A 73 -0.93 5.43 0.30
N ALA A 74 0.09 6.29 0.17
CA ALA A 74 1.43 5.87 -0.19
C ALA A 74 2.03 4.95 0.87
N ASP A 75 1.92 5.31 2.16
CA ASP A 75 2.44 4.49 3.25
C ASP A 75 1.75 3.13 3.33
N THR A 76 0.43 3.09 3.12
CA THR A 76 -0.33 1.84 3.09
C THR A 76 0.14 0.93 1.96
N LEU A 77 0.35 1.49 0.77
CA LEU A 77 0.87 0.75 -0.38
C LEU A 77 2.28 0.23 -0.11
N ILE A 78 3.15 1.06 0.47
CA ILE A 78 4.53 0.68 0.77
C ILE A 78 4.56 -0.54 1.68
N TYR A 79 3.82 -0.53 2.78
CA TYR A 79 3.79 -1.68 3.69
C TYR A 79 3.17 -2.92 3.05
N LEU A 80 2.17 -2.74 2.20
CA LEU A 80 1.56 -3.85 1.46
C LEU A 80 2.56 -4.50 0.50
N VAL A 81 3.33 -3.68 -0.24
CA VAL A 81 4.37 -4.17 -1.15
C VAL A 81 5.47 -4.90 -0.36
N GLU A 82 5.89 -4.35 0.78
CA GLU A 82 6.91 -4.98 1.62
C GLU A 82 6.42 -6.31 2.21
N LEU A 83 5.15 -6.37 2.64
CA LEU A 83 4.53 -7.60 3.13
C LEU A 83 4.50 -8.69 2.04
N ALA A 84 4.06 -8.31 0.84
CA ALA A 84 4.03 -9.22 -0.30
C ALA A 84 5.43 -9.73 -0.65
N ASP A 85 6.42 -8.84 -0.62
CA ASP A 85 7.82 -9.20 -0.87
C ASP A 85 8.35 -10.20 0.19
N ALA A 86 8.02 -9.97 1.45
CA ALA A 86 8.43 -10.86 2.54
C ALA A 86 7.85 -12.27 2.41
N LEU A 87 6.67 -12.40 1.80
CA LEU A 87 5.99 -13.69 1.60
C LEU A 87 6.11 -14.21 0.17
N ASP A 88 6.91 -13.56 -0.65
CA ASP A 88 7.12 -13.93 -2.06
C ASP A 88 5.80 -13.99 -2.85
N ILE A 89 4.93 -13.00 -2.62
CA ILE A 89 3.67 -12.87 -3.32
C ILE A 89 3.82 -11.89 -4.49
N ASP A 90 3.50 -12.35 -5.71
CA ASP A 90 3.35 -11.48 -6.87
C ASP A 90 2.00 -10.77 -6.78
N LEU A 91 2.00 -9.48 -6.45
CA LEU A 91 0.78 -8.72 -6.22
C LEU A 91 -0.14 -8.65 -7.43
N ILE A 92 0.42 -8.46 -8.63
CA ILE A 92 -0.39 -8.36 -9.86
C ILE A 92 -1.02 -9.72 -10.16
N ALA A 93 -0.25 -10.80 -10.06
CA ALA A 93 -0.79 -12.14 -10.27
C ALA A 93 -1.87 -12.48 -9.23
N ALA A 94 -1.63 -12.14 -7.96
CA ALA A 94 -2.60 -12.37 -6.90
C ALA A 94 -3.89 -11.57 -7.11
N ALA A 95 -3.77 -10.30 -7.51
CA ALA A 95 -4.93 -9.46 -7.80
C ALA A 95 -5.71 -9.98 -9.01
N ARG A 96 -5.00 -10.38 -10.07
CA ARG A 96 -5.64 -10.96 -11.27
C ARG A 96 -6.42 -12.23 -10.93
N ALA A 97 -5.84 -13.12 -10.15
CA ALA A 97 -6.50 -14.35 -9.71
C ALA A 97 -7.71 -14.05 -8.81
N LYS A 98 -7.58 -13.03 -7.95
CA LYS A 98 -8.68 -12.65 -7.05
C LYS A 98 -9.84 -12.02 -7.80
N ILE A 99 -9.58 -11.23 -8.82
CA ILE A 99 -10.63 -10.65 -9.68
C ILE A 99 -11.43 -11.79 -10.35
N ALA A 100 -10.75 -12.82 -10.85
CA ALA A 100 -11.43 -13.97 -11.44
C ALA A 100 -12.34 -14.68 -10.43
N LYS A 101 -11.85 -14.89 -9.20
CA LYS A 101 -12.65 -15.48 -8.12
C LYS A 101 -13.87 -14.60 -7.76
N ASN A 102 -13.66 -13.29 -7.71
CA ASN A 102 -14.71 -12.34 -7.39
C ASN A 102 -15.80 -12.29 -8.48
N ALA A 103 -15.43 -12.47 -9.75
CA ALA A 103 -16.37 -12.54 -10.86
C ALA A 103 -17.29 -13.75 -10.74
N LEU A 104 -16.80 -14.86 -10.19
CA LEU A 104 -17.62 -16.05 -9.91
C LEU A 104 -18.51 -15.83 -8.69
N LYS A 105 -18.01 -15.18 -7.64
CA LYS A 105 -18.73 -14.91 -6.40
C LYS A 105 -19.79 -13.83 -6.58
N TYR A 106 -19.51 -12.83 -7.39
CA TYR A 106 -20.38 -11.67 -7.66
C TYR A 106 -20.59 -11.52 -9.17
N PRO A 107 -21.37 -12.42 -9.81
CA PRO A 107 -21.53 -12.35 -11.26
C PRO A 107 -22.26 -11.07 -11.68
N ALA A 108 -21.88 -10.55 -12.85
CA ALA A 108 -22.57 -9.40 -13.45
C ALA A 108 -23.99 -9.78 -13.82
N PRO A 109 -24.97 -8.84 -13.70
CA PRO A 109 -26.36 -9.09 -14.10
C PRO A 109 -26.52 -9.35 -15.60
#